data_8deadfe089db92996b8831e0a7e9b74a
#
_entry.id   8deadfe089db92996b8831e0a7e9b74a
#
_cell.length_a   1.000
_cell.length_b   1.000
_cell.length_c   1.000
_cell.angle_alpha   90.00
_cell.angle_beta   90.00
_cell.angle_gamma   90.00
#
_symmetry.space_group_name_H-M   'P 1'
#
loop_
_entity.id
_entity.type
_entity.pdbx_description
1 polymer ?
#
loop_
_entity_poly.entity_id
_entity_poly.type
_entity_poly.pdbx_seq_one_letter_code
_entity_poly.pdbx_strand_id
1 'polypeptide(L)'
;MAYDARAVFAVMSGGGRSLGAGGRMHVVCAACLVAFGTIWSPVARSHQWYPKTCCNDQDCFPADHMERRRDGSLKIRTGPITVIVPPGFEASASRDNRFHVCVWRDGLGKYHARCVFLPGIG
;
A
#
# COMPACT_ATOMS: atom_id res chain seq x y z
N MET A 1 -3.72 -14.70 -26.87
CA MET A 1 -5.14 -14.36 -26.59
C MET A 1 -5.16 -12.93 -26.10
N ALA A 2 -5.61 -12.01 -26.94
CA ALA A 2 -5.61 -10.59 -26.66
C ALA A 2 -6.94 -10.21 -26.00
N TYR A 3 -6.90 -9.56 -24.84
CA TYR A 3 -8.08 -8.97 -24.21
C TYR A 3 -8.26 -7.55 -24.70
N ASP A 4 -9.32 -7.37 -25.47
CA ASP A 4 -9.78 -6.11 -26.04
C ASP A 4 -10.73 -5.45 -25.01
N ALA A 5 -10.25 -4.41 -24.33
CA ALA A 5 -11.05 -3.64 -23.37
C ALA A 5 -11.57 -2.37 -24.08
N ARG A 6 -12.67 -2.48 -24.80
CA ARG A 6 -13.44 -1.33 -25.28
C ARG A 6 -14.45 -0.91 -24.22
N ALA A 7 -14.11 0.09 -23.45
CA ALA A 7 -15.06 0.79 -22.58
C ALA A 7 -15.98 1.67 -23.43
N VAL A 8 -17.26 1.33 -23.41
CA VAL A 8 -18.34 2.08 -24.06
C VAL A 8 -18.69 3.30 -23.22
N PHE A 9 -18.31 4.48 -23.68
CA PHE A 9 -18.83 5.74 -23.16
C PHE A 9 -20.23 5.99 -23.73
N ALA A 10 -21.28 5.78 -22.93
CA ALA A 10 -22.62 6.20 -23.24
C ALA A 10 -22.79 7.69 -22.93
N VAL A 11 -22.79 8.51 -23.95
CA VAL A 11 -23.18 9.92 -23.86
C VAL A 11 -24.70 9.99 -23.78
N MET A 12 -25.25 10.32 -22.62
CA MET A 12 -26.65 10.70 -22.49
C MET A 12 -26.85 12.16 -22.88
N SER A 13 -27.26 12.35 -24.12
CA SER A 13 -27.78 13.61 -24.64
C SER A 13 -29.23 13.77 -24.17
N GLY A 14 -29.43 14.57 -23.13
CA GLY A 14 -30.77 14.98 -22.66
C GLY A 14 -31.15 16.34 -23.18
N GLY A 15 -32.10 16.39 -24.11
CA GLY A 15 -32.63 17.60 -24.70
C GLY A 15 -33.35 18.49 -23.68
N GLY A 16 -32.90 19.72 -23.55
CA GLY A 16 -33.58 20.75 -22.79
C GLY A 16 -34.67 21.44 -23.56
N ARG A 17 -35.85 21.46 -23.00
CA ARG A 17 -36.96 22.37 -23.42
C ARG A 17 -36.87 23.67 -22.59
N SER A 18 -36.69 24.74 -23.32
CA SER A 18 -36.81 26.12 -22.86
C SER A 18 -38.29 26.44 -22.60
N LEU A 19 -38.61 26.97 -21.43
CA LEU A 19 -39.82 27.77 -21.21
C LEU A 19 -39.68 28.65 -19.95
N GLY A 20 -39.80 29.95 -20.12
CA GLY A 20 -40.38 30.82 -19.12
C GLY A 20 -39.43 31.71 -18.32
N ALA A 21 -39.45 32.94 -18.72
CA ALA A 21 -38.87 34.11 -18.02
C ALA A 21 -39.40 34.31 -16.59
N GLY A 22 -38.54 34.81 -15.74
CA GLY A 22 -38.90 35.57 -14.55
C GLY A 22 -38.68 34.88 -13.22
N GLY A 23 -37.63 35.25 -12.52
CA GLY A 23 -37.53 34.91 -11.09
C GLY A 23 -36.12 34.65 -10.59
N ARG A 24 -35.40 35.74 -10.25
CA ARG A 24 -34.37 35.82 -9.18
C ARG A 24 -33.49 34.58 -8.93
N MET A 25 -32.55 34.51 -9.61
CA MET A 25 -31.12 34.36 -9.45
C MET A 25 -30.59 34.54 -8.02
N HIS A 26 -30.70 33.56 -7.16
CA HIS A 26 -29.95 33.52 -5.87
C HIS A 26 -29.81 32.11 -5.24
N VAL A 27 -30.06 31.02 -5.98
CA VAL A 27 -30.03 29.66 -5.37
C VAL A 27 -28.98 28.76 -5.98
N VAL A 28 -28.05 29.24 -6.78
CA VAL A 28 -27.12 28.33 -7.53
C VAL A 28 -25.75 28.19 -6.89
N CYS A 29 -25.46 28.83 -5.77
CA CYS A 29 -24.12 28.74 -5.16
C CYS A 29 -23.97 27.79 -3.96
N ALA A 30 -25.03 27.16 -3.48
CA ALA A 30 -24.90 26.27 -2.31
C ALA A 30 -24.63 24.79 -2.62
N ALA A 31 -24.82 24.36 -3.87
CA ALA A 31 -24.66 22.93 -4.23
C ALA A 31 -23.26 22.53 -4.70
N CYS A 32 -22.37 23.46 -4.97
CA CYS A 32 -21.02 23.15 -5.47
C CYS A 32 -19.93 22.97 -4.40
N LEU A 33 -20.23 23.21 -3.13
CA LEU A 33 -19.23 23.15 -2.06
C LEU A 33 -19.11 21.79 -1.34
N VAL A 34 -19.92 20.80 -1.69
CA VAL A 34 -19.90 19.48 -1.03
C VAL A 34 -19.09 18.44 -1.80
N ALA A 35 -18.61 18.74 -3.02
CA ALA A 35 -17.95 17.76 -3.87
C ALA A 35 -16.40 17.68 -3.71
N PHE A 36 -15.79 18.55 -2.91
CA PHE A 36 -14.36 18.49 -2.61
C PHE A 36 -14.10 18.06 -1.16
N GLY A 37 -14.82 17.07 -0.68
CA GLY A 37 -14.36 16.29 0.44
C GLY A 37 -13.06 15.60 0.02
N THR A 38 -11.93 16.23 0.26
CA THR A 38 -10.61 15.63 0.14
C THR A 38 -10.61 14.38 1.00
N ILE A 39 -10.68 13.23 0.36
CA ILE A 39 -10.38 11.95 0.98
C ILE A 39 -8.87 11.99 1.28
N TRP A 40 -8.51 12.60 2.38
CA TRP A 40 -7.20 12.44 2.99
C TRP A 40 -7.20 11.03 3.56
N SER A 41 -6.92 10.05 2.71
CA SER A 41 -6.52 8.74 3.20
C SER A 41 -5.25 8.96 4.01
N PRO A 42 -5.23 8.68 5.31
CA PRO A 42 -3.99 8.69 6.05
C PRO A 42 -3.11 7.63 5.39
N VAL A 43 -2.10 8.09 4.65
CA VAL A 43 -1.03 7.21 4.20
C VAL A 43 -0.41 6.69 5.49
N ALA A 44 -0.69 5.43 5.80
CA ALA A 44 -0.11 4.77 6.95
C ALA A 44 1.41 4.79 6.76
N ARG A 45 2.08 5.73 7.41
CA ARG A 45 3.54 5.81 7.46
C ARG A 45 4.04 4.67 8.34
N SER A 46 4.06 3.48 7.83
CA SER A 46 4.57 2.30 8.53
C SER A 46 6.10 2.32 8.73
N HIS A 47 6.78 3.33 8.16
CA HIS A 47 8.24 3.34 8.08
C HIS A 47 8.97 4.15 9.17
N GLN A 48 8.26 4.78 10.12
CA GLN A 48 8.89 5.72 11.05
C GLN A 48 9.71 5.09 12.20
N TRP A 49 9.56 3.80 12.47
CA TRP A 49 10.19 3.18 13.64
C TRP A 49 11.35 2.24 13.33
N TYR A 50 11.61 1.95 12.07
CA TYR A 50 12.74 1.10 11.70
C TYR A 50 14.08 1.81 11.95
N PRO A 51 15.09 1.10 12.49
CA PRO A 51 16.42 1.64 12.60
C PRO A 51 16.98 2.03 11.22
N LYS A 52 17.69 3.15 11.14
CA LYS A 52 18.31 3.60 9.89
C LYS A 52 19.31 2.59 9.32
N THR A 53 19.91 1.78 10.16
CA THR A 53 20.81 0.69 9.75
C THR A 53 20.09 -0.44 9.02
N CYS A 54 18.80 -0.61 9.26
CA CYS A 54 17.95 -1.62 8.62
C CYS A 54 17.23 -1.08 7.40
N CYS A 55 16.77 0.18 7.44
CA CYS A 55 15.92 0.78 6.42
C CYS A 55 16.70 1.83 5.64
N ASN A 56 16.73 1.68 4.33
CA ASN A 56 17.23 2.65 3.37
C ASN A 56 16.05 3.30 2.64
N ASP A 57 15.15 3.89 3.42
CA ASP A 57 13.94 4.64 3.08
C ASP A 57 12.74 3.88 2.51
N GLN A 58 12.90 2.77 1.75
CA GLN A 58 11.75 2.10 1.11
C GLN A 58 11.82 0.57 1.07
N ASP A 59 12.72 -0.04 1.80
CA ASP A 59 13.00 -1.47 1.71
C ASP A 59 12.56 -2.29 2.93
N CYS A 60 11.79 -1.68 3.85
CA CYS A 60 11.18 -2.34 5.00
C CYS A 60 9.66 -2.47 4.83
N PHE A 61 9.14 -3.67 4.99
CA PHE A 61 7.72 -3.97 4.77
C PHE A 61 7.13 -4.87 5.86
N PRO A 62 5.85 -4.71 6.20
CA PRO A 62 5.14 -5.73 6.94
C PRO A 62 5.04 -7.01 6.10
N ALA A 63 5.22 -8.17 6.72
CA ALA A 63 5.10 -9.44 6.05
C ALA A 63 3.63 -9.82 5.89
N ASP A 64 3.24 -10.24 4.69
CA ASP A 64 1.91 -10.80 4.42
C ASP A 64 1.80 -12.23 4.90
N HIS A 65 2.91 -12.97 4.82
CA HIS A 65 2.98 -14.37 5.23
C HIS A 65 4.39 -14.72 5.70
N MET A 66 4.46 -15.49 6.80
CA MET A 66 5.70 -16.04 7.30
C MET A 66 5.54 -17.54 7.57
N GLU A 67 6.48 -18.33 7.13
CA GLU A 67 6.53 -19.77 7.30
C GLU A 67 7.90 -20.18 7.84
N ARG A 68 7.92 -20.95 8.94
CA ARG A 68 9.14 -21.59 9.42
C ARG A 68 9.31 -22.93 8.71
N ARG A 69 10.42 -23.07 8.03
CA ARG A 69 10.78 -24.30 7.31
C ARG A 69 11.42 -25.33 8.25
N ARG A 70 11.46 -26.59 7.81
CA ARG A 70 12.03 -27.72 8.60
C ARG A 70 13.51 -27.55 8.88
N ASP A 71 14.23 -26.86 8.02
CA ASP A 71 15.66 -26.53 8.16
C ASP A 71 15.92 -25.37 9.13
N GLY A 72 14.87 -24.83 9.77
CA GLY A 72 14.94 -23.69 10.69
C GLY A 72 14.97 -22.32 9.99
N SER A 73 15.02 -22.25 8.68
CA SER A 73 14.93 -21.00 7.92
C SER A 73 13.50 -20.42 7.97
N LEU A 74 13.38 -19.11 7.76
CA LEU A 74 12.09 -18.45 7.62
C LEU A 74 11.88 -18.05 6.16
N LYS A 75 10.74 -18.43 5.60
CA LYS A 75 10.27 -17.92 4.31
C LYS A 75 9.30 -16.78 4.58
N ILE A 76 9.67 -15.60 4.18
CA ILE A 76 8.87 -14.38 4.38
C ILE A 76 8.41 -13.88 3.01
N ARG A 77 7.10 -13.59 2.89
CA ARG A 77 6.50 -12.98 1.71
C ARG A 77 5.93 -11.63 2.05
N THR A 78 6.20 -10.64 1.19
CA THR A 78 5.62 -9.30 1.25
C THR A 78 5.36 -8.81 -0.18
N GLY A 79 4.07 -8.65 -0.55
CA GLY A 79 3.70 -8.40 -1.93
C GLY A 79 4.31 -9.42 -2.91
N PRO A 80 4.99 -8.97 -3.96
CA PRO A 80 5.66 -9.84 -4.92
C PRO A 80 7.02 -10.40 -4.43
N ILE A 81 7.53 -9.91 -3.30
CA ILE A 81 8.86 -10.25 -2.79
C ILE A 81 8.77 -11.50 -1.91
N THR A 82 9.66 -12.44 -2.16
CA THR A 82 9.89 -13.61 -1.27
C THR A 82 11.35 -13.63 -0.85
N VAL A 83 11.56 -13.73 0.47
CA VAL A 83 12.91 -13.78 1.06
C VAL A 83 13.04 -15.03 1.91
N ILE A 84 14.18 -15.69 1.81
CA ILE A 84 14.57 -16.78 2.70
C ILE A 84 15.59 -16.25 3.70
N VAL A 85 15.22 -16.29 4.97
CA VAL A 85 16.07 -15.89 6.08
C VAL A 85 16.72 -17.15 6.65
N PRO A 86 18.06 -17.24 6.71
CA PRO A 86 18.74 -18.43 7.18
C PRO A 86 18.47 -18.72 8.66
N PRO A 87 18.65 -19.96 9.12
CA PRO A 87 18.58 -20.29 10.55
C PRO A 87 19.61 -19.48 11.34
N GLY A 88 19.25 -19.05 12.54
CA GLY A 88 20.16 -18.27 13.39
C GLY A 88 20.30 -16.80 13.00
N PHE A 89 19.51 -16.32 12.02
CA PHE A 89 19.46 -14.88 11.70
C PHE A 89 18.93 -14.09 12.91
N GLU A 90 19.66 -13.04 13.27
CA GLU A 90 19.28 -12.19 14.40
C GLU A 90 18.02 -11.37 14.06
N ALA A 91 17.01 -11.52 14.91
CA ALA A 91 15.75 -10.79 14.76
C ALA A 91 15.56 -9.82 15.92
N SER A 92 14.93 -8.68 15.64
CA SER A 92 14.59 -7.65 16.62
C SER A 92 13.10 -7.70 16.96
N ALA A 93 12.72 -7.07 18.09
CA ALA A 93 11.31 -6.94 18.46
C ALA A 93 10.57 -6.00 17.50
N SER A 94 9.39 -6.42 17.07
CA SER A 94 8.46 -5.57 16.33
C SER A 94 7.74 -4.61 17.27
N ARG A 95 7.50 -3.37 16.83
CA ARG A 95 6.79 -2.37 17.64
C ARG A 95 5.27 -2.38 17.47
N ASP A 96 4.76 -2.99 16.42
CA ASP A 96 3.33 -3.03 16.09
C ASP A 96 2.74 -4.44 16.16
N ASN A 97 3.46 -5.36 16.78
CA ASN A 97 3.07 -6.77 16.93
C ASN A 97 2.84 -7.51 15.60
N ARG A 98 3.47 -7.06 14.52
CA ARG A 98 3.45 -7.70 13.20
C ARG A 98 4.85 -8.18 12.82
N PHE A 99 4.92 -9.11 11.89
CA PHE A 99 6.20 -9.49 11.27
C PHE A 99 6.61 -8.43 10.25
N HIS A 100 7.88 -8.04 10.26
CA HIS A 100 8.45 -7.14 9.26
C HIS A 100 9.78 -7.66 8.74
N VAL A 101 10.08 -7.31 7.52
CA VAL A 101 11.37 -7.61 6.89
C VAL A 101 11.87 -6.38 6.15
N CYS A 102 13.14 -6.05 6.37
CA CYS A 102 13.86 -5.10 5.55
C CYS A 102 14.75 -5.88 4.60
N VAL A 103 14.67 -5.57 3.31
CA VAL A 103 15.35 -6.32 2.26
C VAL A 103 16.36 -5.45 1.52
N TRP A 104 17.33 -6.09 0.90
CA TRP A 104 18.16 -5.48 -0.10
C TRP A 104 18.23 -6.38 -1.33
N ARG A 105 18.56 -5.82 -2.46
CA ARG A 105 18.61 -6.54 -3.74
C ARG A 105 20.05 -6.63 -4.21
N ASP A 106 20.51 -7.84 -4.54
CA ASP A 106 21.84 -8.04 -5.08
C ASP A 106 21.92 -7.67 -6.58
N GLY A 107 23.13 -7.70 -7.14
CA GLY A 107 23.38 -7.40 -8.54
C GLY A 107 22.71 -8.37 -9.55
N LEU A 108 22.23 -9.52 -9.08
CA LEU A 108 21.47 -10.50 -9.85
C LEU A 108 19.94 -10.30 -9.71
N GLY A 109 19.53 -9.31 -8.93
CA GLY A 109 18.14 -9.00 -8.70
C GLY A 109 17.45 -9.83 -7.62
N LYS A 110 18.18 -10.65 -6.86
CA LYS A 110 17.65 -11.47 -5.78
C LYS A 110 17.52 -10.64 -4.49
N TYR A 111 16.43 -10.86 -3.76
CA TYR A 111 16.19 -10.22 -2.48
C TYR A 111 16.82 -11.02 -1.32
N HIS A 112 17.43 -10.32 -0.41
CA HIS A 112 18.02 -10.81 0.83
C HIS A 112 17.50 -10.03 2.02
N ALA A 113 17.36 -10.69 3.18
CA ALA A 113 17.01 -10.01 4.40
C ALA A 113 18.19 -9.19 4.94
N ARG A 114 17.94 -7.93 5.29
CA ARG A 114 18.86 -7.08 6.03
C ARG A 114 18.53 -7.10 7.51
N CYS A 115 17.24 -6.95 7.84
CA CYS A 115 16.72 -7.03 9.19
C CYS A 115 15.38 -7.77 9.20
N VAL A 116 15.07 -8.42 10.30
CA VAL A 116 13.79 -9.09 10.55
C VAL A 116 13.26 -8.63 11.91
N PHE A 117 11.97 -8.35 11.98
CA PHE A 117 11.30 -7.96 13.21
C PHE A 117 10.16 -8.94 13.48
N LEU A 118 10.16 -9.49 14.69
CA LEU A 118 9.19 -10.50 15.11
C LEU A 118 8.32 -9.97 16.25
N PRO A 119 7.02 -10.25 16.26
CA PRO A 119 6.16 -9.92 17.39
C PRO A 119 6.53 -10.78 18.60
N GLY A 120 6.36 -10.22 19.80
CA GLY A 120 6.47 -10.97 21.05
C GLY A 120 7.88 -11.40 21.49
N ILE A 121 8.93 -10.90 20.84
CA ILE A 121 10.31 -10.99 21.37
C ILE A 121 10.66 -9.65 22.01
N GLY A 122 10.66 -9.61 23.32
CA GLY A 122 10.97 -8.42 24.12
C GLY A 122 10.97 -8.77 25.58
#